data_daeeb17b7ca46f5ca8f0c595953505ee
#
_entry.id   daeeb17b7ca46f5ca8f0c595953505ee
#
_cell.length_a   1.000
_cell.length_b   1.000
_cell.length_c   1.000
_cell.angle_alpha   90.00
_cell.angle_beta   90.00
_cell.angle_gamma   90.00
#
_symmetry.space_group_name_H-M   'P 1'
#
loop_
_entity.id
_entity.type
_entity.pdbx_description
1 polymer ?
#
loop_
_entity_poly.entity_id
_entity_poly.type
_entity_poly.pdbx_seq_one_letter_code
_entity_poly.pdbx_strand_id
1 'polypeptide(L)'
;LNNIKGAWWRKFVQDSPYNVGVDCAILMNPEVWVASGHVVNFNDPLMDCRACKARFRADKLIEDYAEANGLADVHPDGWTNEQMEAYINEKGIVCPECGKHDFTGIRKFNMMFKTFQGVNENTANEIYLRPETAQGIFVNFQNVQRTMRKKIPFGIAQIGKSFRNEITPGNFKFRAGFAEELKIHLLKFPCAEN
;
A
#
# COMPACT_ATOMS: atom_id res chain seq x y z
N LEU A 1 17.00 -10.94 -8.47
CA LEU A 1 16.51 -9.64 -8.04
C LEU A 1 17.54 -8.53 -8.28
N ASN A 2 18.81 -8.68 -7.85
CA ASN A 2 19.84 -7.64 -8.02
C ASN A 2 20.10 -7.30 -9.50
N ASN A 3 20.08 -8.27 -10.40
CA ASN A 3 20.20 -8.01 -11.84
C ASN A 3 19.05 -7.15 -12.38
N ILE A 4 17.82 -7.40 -11.93
CA ILE A 4 16.65 -6.59 -12.29
C ILE A 4 16.79 -5.15 -11.77
N LYS A 5 17.17 -5.00 -10.50
CA LYS A 5 17.44 -3.68 -9.91
C LYS A 5 18.55 -2.94 -10.67
N GLY A 6 19.65 -3.62 -10.98
CA GLY A 6 20.76 -3.02 -11.71
C GLY A 6 20.37 -2.58 -13.13
N ALA A 7 19.64 -3.42 -13.86
CA ALA A 7 19.14 -3.09 -15.19
C ALA A 7 18.17 -1.90 -15.15
N TRP A 8 17.22 -1.90 -14.19
CA TRP A 8 16.25 -0.82 -14.00
C TRP A 8 16.96 0.50 -13.62
N TRP A 9 17.91 0.45 -12.67
CA TRP A 9 18.66 1.62 -12.23
C TRP A 9 19.47 2.22 -13.36
N ARG A 10 20.16 1.39 -14.13
CA ARG A 10 20.90 1.85 -15.32
C ARG A 10 19.98 2.54 -16.30
N LYS A 11 18.90 1.88 -16.68
CA LYS A 11 17.97 2.39 -17.69
C LYS A 11 17.30 3.71 -17.28
N PHE A 12 16.83 3.80 -16.04
CA PHE A 12 15.96 4.90 -15.63
C PHE A 12 16.68 6.01 -14.83
N VAL A 13 17.86 5.75 -14.31
CA VAL A 13 18.62 6.73 -13.53
C VAL A 13 19.92 7.12 -14.22
N GLN A 14 20.76 6.13 -14.56
CA GLN A 14 22.08 6.43 -15.11
C GLN A 14 22.03 6.91 -16.57
N ASP A 15 21.21 6.28 -17.40
CA ASP A 15 21.06 6.63 -18.82
C ASP A 15 20.14 7.87 -19.03
N SER A 16 19.46 8.35 -17.99
CA SER A 16 18.53 9.47 -18.08
C SER A 16 19.16 10.76 -17.56
N PRO A 17 19.27 11.83 -18.38
CA PRO A 17 19.76 13.13 -17.90
C PRO A 17 18.75 13.86 -17.00
N TYR A 18 17.50 13.41 -16.98
CA TYR A 18 16.41 14.05 -16.24
C TYR A 18 16.16 13.45 -14.88
N ASN A 19 16.54 12.19 -14.65
CA ASN A 19 16.26 11.50 -13.42
C ASN A 19 17.44 11.52 -12.46
N VAL A 20 17.14 11.51 -11.18
CA VAL A 20 18.14 11.37 -10.12
C VAL A 20 17.71 10.30 -9.14
N GLY A 21 18.66 9.62 -8.53
CA GLY A 21 18.40 8.61 -7.52
C GLY A 21 18.36 9.20 -6.12
N VAL A 22 17.51 8.65 -5.25
CA VAL A 22 17.48 8.94 -3.82
C VAL A 22 17.34 7.64 -3.04
N ASP A 23 17.91 7.60 -1.86
CA ASP A 23 17.65 6.54 -0.87
C ASP A 23 17.14 7.18 0.41
N CYS A 24 15.82 7.09 0.63
CA CYS A 24 15.15 7.66 1.79
C CYS A 24 15.06 6.65 2.92
N ALA A 25 15.02 7.12 4.15
CA ALA A 25 14.87 6.28 5.33
C ALA A 25 13.56 5.48 5.31
N ILE A 26 13.59 4.29 5.88
CA ILE A 26 12.39 3.45 6.10
C ILE A 26 11.50 4.08 7.17
N LEU A 27 12.12 4.58 8.24
CA LEU A 27 11.44 5.28 9.33
C LEU A 27 11.47 6.78 9.04
N MET A 28 10.32 7.40 9.13
CA MET A 28 10.15 8.84 8.93
C MET A 28 9.28 9.42 10.05
N ASN A 29 9.24 10.75 10.15
CA ASN A 29 8.33 11.42 11.07
C ASN A 29 6.89 10.90 10.86
N PRO A 30 6.18 10.45 11.91
CA PRO A 30 4.81 9.94 11.80
C PRO A 30 3.83 10.90 11.12
N GLU A 31 4.03 12.21 11.24
CA GLU A 31 3.21 13.24 10.59
C GLU A 31 3.18 13.12 9.05
N VAL A 32 4.22 12.54 8.45
CA VAL A 32 4.23 12.25 7.00
C VAL A 32 3.10 11.31 6.63
N TRP A 33 2.84 10.30 7.46
CA TRP A 33 1.80 9.30 7.24
C TRP A 33 0.40 9.81 7.59
N VAL A 34 0.31 10.74 8.54
CA VAL A 34 -0.93 11.48 8.84
C VAL A 34 -1.29 12.37 7.66
N ALA A 35 -0.35 13.20 7.21
CA ALA A 35 -0.55 14.13 6.10
C ALA A 35 -0.87 13.43 4.77
N SER A 36 -0.30 12.26 4.53
CA SER A 36 -0.58 11.45 3.32
C SER A 36 -1.84 10.60 3.44
N GLY A 37 -2.52 10.60 4.58
CA GLY A 37 -3.75 9.85 4.83
C GLY A 37 -3.57 8.36 5.12
N HIS A 38 -2.35 7.83 5.14
CA HIS A 38 -2.10 6.41 5.36
C HIS A 38 -2.54 5.93 6.74
N VAL A 39 -2.41 6.76 7.77
CA VAL A 39 -2.82 6.38 9.13
C VAL A 39 -4.33 6.13 9.21
N VAL A 40 -5.13 6.87 8.46
CA VAL A 40 -6.60 6.81 8.51
C VAL A 40 -7.20 5.93 7.42
N ASN A 41 -6.66 5.99 6.20
CA ASN A 41 -7.33 5.43 5.02
C ASN A 41 -6.65 4.15 4.46
N PHE A 42 -5.48 3.79 4.95
CA PHE A 42 -4.78 2.61 4.46
C PHE A 42 -5.28 1.34 5.14
N ASN A 43 -6.57 1.04 4.92
CA ASN A 43 -7.28 -0.04 5.58
C ASN A 43 -7.88 -1.01 4.58
N ASP A 44 -7.81 -2.30 4.90
CA ASP A 44 -8.57 -3.35 4.23
C ASP A 44 -9.83 -3.71 5.04
N PRO A 45 -10.94 -4.06 4.36
CA PRO A 45 -12.13 -4.56 5.02
C PRO A 45 -11.92 -6.02 5.44
N LEU A 46 -11.67 -6.25 6.72
CA LEU A 46 -11.39 -7.57 7.30
C LEU A 46 -12.65 -8.21 7.87
N MET A 47 -12.87 -9.49 7.52
CA MET A 47 -13.88 -10.33 8.15
C MET A 47 -13.32 -11.73 8.45
N ASP A 48 -13.85 -12.38 9.48
CA ASP A 48 -13.46 -13.74 9.86
C ASP A 48 -14.66 -14.71 9.69
N CYS A 49 -14.40 -15.93 9.23
CA CYS A 49 -15.38 -17.00 9.32
C CYS A 49 -15.43 -17.50 10.76
N ARG A 50 -16.62 -17.48 11.39
CA ARG A 50 -16.79 -17.96 12.78
C ARG A 50 -16.60 -19.46 12.91
N ALA A 51 -16.89 -20.21 11.85
CA ALA A 51 -16.82 -21.67 11.87
C ALA A 51 -15.39 -22.21 11.79
N CYS A 52 -14.58 -21.75 10.83
CA CYS A 52 -13.21 -22.26 10.62
C CYS A 52 -12.10 -21.29 11.07
N LYS A 53 -12.46 -20.07 11.49
CA LYS A 53 -11.55 -19.01 11.91
C LYS A 53 -10.65 -18.46 10.79
N ALA A 54 -10.92 -18.81 9.55
CA ALA A 54 -10.21 -18.25 8.40
C ALA A 54 -10.54 -16.76 8.24
N ARG A 55 -9.55 -15.99 7.80
CA ARG A 55 -9.64 -14.54 7.62
C ARG A 55 -9.67 -14.19 6.15
N PHE A 56 -10.51 -13.21 5.81
CA PHE A 56 -10.71 -12.77 4.44
C PHE A 56 -10.78 -11.25 4.35
N ARG A 57 -10.40 -10.74 3.20
CA ARG A 57 -10.79 -9.40 2.77
C ARG A 57 -12.19 -9.51 2.18
N ALA A 58 -13.12 -8.69 2.67
CA ALA A 58 -14.50 -8.74 2.22
C ALA A 58 -14.66 -8.34 0.75
N ASP A 59 -13.90 -7.33 0.31
CA ASP A 59 -13.85 -6.91 -1.09
C ASP A 59 -13.39 -8.04 -2.02
N LYS A 60 -12.33 -8.76 -1.64
CA LYS A 60 -11.83 -9.90 -2.42
C LYS A 60 -12.82 -11.06 -2.45
N LEU A 61 -13.48 -11.33 -1.34
CA LEU A 61 -14.50 -12.39 -1.28
C LEU A 61 -15.67 -12.08 -2.23
N ILE A 62 -16.05 -10.82 -2.38
CA ILE A 62 -17.07 -10.36 -3.32
C ILE A 62 -16.56 -10.46 -4.76
N GLU A 63 -15.34 -10.01 -5.04
CA GLU A 63 -14.72 -10.10 -6.37
C GLU A 63 -14.63 -11.55 -6.85
N ASP A 64 -14.10 -12.45 -6.01
CA ASP A 64 -13.96 -13.87 -6.32
C ASP A 64 -15.34 -14.53 -6.59
N TYR A 65 -16.36 -14.16 -5.82
CA TYR A 65 -17.74 -14.60 -6.05
C TYR A 65 -18.29 -14.05 -7.38
N ALA A 66 -18.08 -12.78 -7.66
CA ALA A 66 -18.52 -12.13 -8.87
C ALA A 66 -17.88 -12.77 -10.13
N GLU A 67 -16.57 -13.01 -10.08
CA GLU A 67 -15.84 -13.69 -11.14
C GLU A 67 -16.37 -15.11 -11.38
N ALA A 68 -16.57 -15.89 -10.32
CA ALA A 68 -17.09 -17.25 -10.40
C ALA A 68 -18.52 -17.34 -10.99
N ASN A 69 -19.33 -16.28 -10.85
CA ASN A 69 -20.69 -16.19 -11.35
C ASN A 69 -20.86 -15.35 -12.63
N GLY A 70 -19.75 -14.89 -13.24
CA GLY A 70 -19.79 -14.10 -14.48
C GLY A 70 -20.40 -12.71 -14.33
N LEU A 71 -20.33 -12.11 -13.13
CA LEU A 71 -20.86 -10.78 -12.81
C LEU A 71 -19.79 -9.71 -13.06
N ALA A 72 -19.59 -9.30 -14.29
CA ALA A 72 -18.50 -8.39 -14.70
C ALA A 72 -18.64 -6.95 -14.14
N ASP A 73 -19.84 -6.55 -13.72
CA ASP A 73 -20.12 -5.17 -13.28
C ASP A 73 -20.00 -4.96 -11.77
N VAL A 74 -19.58 -6.00 -11.01
CA VAL A 74 -19.48 -5.94 -9.56
C VAL A 74 -18.05 -5.56 -9.16
N HIS A 75 -17.88 -4.31 -8.79
CA HIS A 75 -16.60 -3.76 -8.31
C HIS A 75 -16.79 -3.20 -6.89
N PRO A 76 -16.38 -3.91 -5.85
CA PRO A 76 -16.57 -3.48 -4.47
C PRO A 76 -15.63 -2.32 -4.05
N ASP A 77 -14.76 -1.86 -4.94
CA ASP A 77 -13.89 -0.71 -4.70
C ASP A 77 -14.71 0.54 -4.37
N GLY A 78 -14.48 1.07 -3.18
CA GLY A 78 -15.20 2.25 -2.69
C GLY A 78 -16.55 1.96 -2.02
N TRP A 79 -16.97 0.70 -1.89
CA TRP A 79 -18.15 0.36 -1.10
C TRP A 79 -17.91 0.57 0.39
N THR A 80 -18.98 0.92 1.11
CA THR A 80 -18.92 0.94 2.57
C THR A 80 -18.96 -0.48 3.13
N ASN A 81 -18.53 -0.65 4.39
CA ASN A 81 -18.58 -1.95 5.05
C ASN A 81 -20.00 -2.52 5.09
N GLU A 82 -21.00 -1.66 5.31
CA GLU A 82 -22.42 -2.01 5.35
C GLU A 82 -22.92 -2.51 4.00
N GLN A 83 -22.47 -1.89 2.90
CA GLN A 83 -22.80 -2.31 1.54
C GLN A 83 -22.20 -3.68 1.21
N MET A 84 -20.95 -3.90 1.59
CA MET A 84 -20.29 -5.19 1.42
C MET A 84 -20.95 -6.30 2.24
N GLU A 85 -21.30 -6.02 3.52
CA GLU A 85 -22.01 -6.98 4.37
C GLU A 85 -23.38 -7.32 3.82
N ALA A 86 -24.14 -6.31 3.37
CA ALA A 86 -25.46 -6.52 2.75
C ALA A 86 -25.36 -7.40 1.50
N TYR A 87 -24.38 -7.14 0.64
CA TYR A 87 -24.16 -7.94 -0.57
C TYR A 87 -23.76 -9.38 -0.26
N ILE A 88 -22.85 -9.61 0.68
CA ILE A 88 -22.41 -10.94 1.12
C ILE A 88 -23.61 -11.75 1.65
N ASN A 89 -24.47 -11.11 2.43
CA ASN A 89 -25.66 -11.74 3.00
C ASN A 89 -26.75 -11.99 1.93
N GLU A 90 -27.02 -11.02 1.05
CA GLU A 90 -28.00 -11.14 -0.02
C GLU A 90 -27.66 -12.25 -1.01
N LYS A 91 -26.40 -12.35 -1.41
CA LYS A 91 -25.92 -13.37 -2.35
C LYS A 91 -25.62 -14.71 -1.67
N GLY A 92 -25.70 -14.80 -0.34
CA GLY A 92 -25.41 -16.02 0.41
C GLY A 92 -23.96 -16.50 0.20
N ILE A 93 -23.01 -15.58 0.08
CA ILE A 93 -21.60 -15.93 -0.18
C ILE A 93 -21.08 -16.78 0.97
N VAL A 94 -20.50 -17.94 0.65
CA VAL A 94 -19.99 -18.89 1.63
C VAL A 94 -18.48 -18.80 1.78
N CYS A 95 -18.01 -19.24 2.92
CA CYS A 95 -16.56 -19.32 3.20
C CYS A 95 -15.87 -20.26 2.22
N PRO A 96 -14.83 -19.84 1.49
CA PRO A 96 -14.12 -20.70 0.54
C PRO A 96 -13.45 -21.91 1.20
N GLU A 97 -13.09 -21.81 2.49
CA GLU A 97 -12.38 -22.86 3.22
C GLU A 97 -13.33 -23.96 3.77
N CYS A 98 -14.50 -23.58 4.26
CA CYS A 98 -15.38 -24.53 4.94
C CYS A 98 -16.81 -24.60 4.38
N GLY A 99 -17.16 -23.80 3.38
CA GLY A 99 -18.48 -23.79 2.73
C GLY A 99 -19.63 -23.23 3.58
N LYS A 100 -19.37 -22.69 4.78
CA LYS A 100 -20.42 -22.14 5.64
C LYS A 100 -20.58 -20.63 5.44
N HIS A 101 -21.83 -20.16 5.51
CA HIS A 101 -22.16 -18.74 5.55
C HIS A 101 -22.29 -18.29 7.01
N ASP A 102 -21.15 -18.07 7.68
CA ASP A 102 -21.13 -17.64 9.08
C ASP A 102 -19.90 -16.71 9.29
N PHE A 103 -20.09 -15.45 8.98
CA PHE A 103 -19.06 -14.45 9.06
C PHE A 103 -19.26 -13.48 10.22
N THR A 104 -18.16 -12.86 10.67
CA THR A 104 -18.20 -11.70 11.57
C THR A 104 -18.59 -10.45 10.77
N GLY A 105 -18.97 -9.38 11.48
CA GLY A 105 -19.03 -8.05 10.85
C GLY A 105 -17.68 -7.62 10.27
N ILE A 106 -17.72 -6.76 9.26
CA ILE A 106 -16.53 -6.21 8.63
C ILE A 106 -15.90 -5.15 9.52
N ARG A 107 -14.60 -5.26 9.76
CA ARG A 107 -13.81 -4.28 10.52
C ARG A 107 -12.69 -3.72 9.67
N LYS A 108 -12.33 -2.46 9.89
CA LYS A 108 -11.17 -1.84 9.24
C LYS A 108 -9.88 -2.43 9.82
N PHE A 109 -9.02 -2.91 8.96
CA PHE A 109 -7.70 -3.41 9.31
C PHE A 109 -6.64 -2.53 8.68
N ASN A 110 -5.93 -1.72 9.49
CA ASN A 110 -4.89 -0.85 8.98
C ASN A 110 -3.63 -1.66 8.63
N MET A 111 -3.16 -1.51 7.40
CA MET A 111 -2.01 -2.23 6.86
C MET A 111 -0.66 -1.60 7.23
N MET A 112 -0.63 -0.51 7.99
CA MET A 112 0.62 0.07 8.47
C MET A 112 1.24 -0.81 9.54
N PHE A 113 2.52 -1.18 9.37
CA PHE A 113 3.28 -1.74 10.48
C PHE A 113 3.64 -0.63 11.46
N LYS A 114 3.26 -0.84 12.71
CA LYS A 114 3.60 0.03 13.83
C LYS A 114 4.79 -0.52 14.59
N THR A 115 5.62 0.38 15.11
CA THR A 115 6.68 0.09 16.05
C THR A 115 6.86 1.29 16.99
N PHE A 116 7.76 1.20 17.94
CA PHE A 116 7.99 2.26 18.92
C PHE A 116 9.44 2.73 18.88
N GLN A 117 9.64 4.01 19.09
CA GLN A 117 10.96 4.61 19.22
C GLN A 117 11.23 4.90 20.70
N GLY A 118 12.38 4.43 21.21
CA GLY A 118 12.77 4.63 22.60
C GLY A 118 12.53 3.40 23.47
N VAL A 119 12.61 3.59 24.79
CA VAL A 119 12.61 2.50 25.78
C VAL A 119 11.18 2.05 26.16
N ASN A 120 10.20 2.94 26.06
CA ASN A 120 8.83 2.69 26.48
C ASN A 120 7.89 2.58 25.27
N GLU A 121 7.10 1.52 25.25
CA GLU A 121 6.02 1.32 24.29
C GLU A 121 4.79 2.16 24.71
N ASN A 122 4.73 3.40 24.26
CA ASN A 122 3.58 4.26 24.45
C ASN A 122 3.19 4.95 23.13
N THR A 123 1.97 5.43 23.05
CA THR A 123 1.42 6.07 21.84
C THR A 123 2.19 7.32 21.39
N ALA A 124 2.86 8.00 22.31
CA ALA A 124 3.67 9.17 21.99
C ALA A 124 4.95 8.82 21.22
N ASN A 125 5.40 7.57 21.30
CA ASN A 125 6.60 7.07 20.65
C ASN A 125 6.28 6.13 19.46
N GLU A 126 5.02 6.08 19.02
CA GLU A 126 4.59 5.25 17.89
C GLU A 126 5.16 5.78 16.59
N ILE A 127 5.81 4.91 15.84
CA ILE A 127 6.32 5.18 14.49
C ILE A 127 5.89 4.06 13.55
N TYR A 128 5.96 4.34 12.24
CA TYR A 128 5.51 3.42 11.21
C TYR A 128 6.64 3.04 10.28
N LEU A 129 6.65 1.77 9.86
CA LEU A 129 7.43 1.35 8.70
C LEU A 129 6.72 1.85 7.43
N ARG A 130 7.49 2.39 6.48
CA ARG A 130 6.89 2.93 5.25
C ARG A 130 6.15 1.84 4.46
N PRO A 131 4.87 2.06 4.09
CA PRO A 131 4.11 1.14 3.25
C PRO A 131 4.43 1.28 1.77
N GLU A 132 5.08 2.40 1.38
CA GLU A 132 5.54 2.71 0.03
C GLU A 132 6.71 3.70 0.06
N THR A 133 7.40 3.84 -1.07
CA THR A 133 8.58 4.70 -1.18
C THR A 133 8.27 6.15 -1.60
N ALA A 134 7.03 6.43 -2.01
CA ALA A 134 6.64 7.71 -2.61
C ALA A 134 6.82 8.90 -1.66
N GLN A 135 6.38 8.78 -0.41
CA GLN A 135 6.42 9.89 0.57
C GLN A 135 7.85 10.33 0.87
N GLY A 136 8.79 9.39 0.93
CA GLY A 136 10.21 9.71 1.07
C GLY A 136 10.72 10.59 -0.06
N ILE A 137 10.28 10.35 -1.29
CA ILE A 137 10.61 11.17 -2.46
C ILE A 137 10.00 12.57 -2.32
N PHE A 138 8.72 12.67 -1.94
CA PHE A 138 8.05 13.97 -1.80
C PHE A 138 8.67 14.83 -0.69
N VAL A 139 8.94 14.25 0.47
CA VAL A 139 9.58 14.95 1.59
C VAL A 139 10.96 15.47 1.23
N ASN A 140 11.71 14.71 0.43
CA ASN A 140 13.07 15.09 0.03
C ASN A 140 13.14 15.89 -1.28
N PHE A 141 12.00 16.21 -1.90
CA PHE A 141 11.97 16.89 -3.19
C PHE A 141 12.85 18.14 -3.25
N GLN A 142 12.64 19.08 -2.33
CA GLN A 142 13.42 20.34 -2.30
C GLN A 142 14.90 20.10 -2.04
N ASN A 143 15.26 19.15 -1.19
CA ASN A 143 16.64 18.79 -0.91
C ASN A 143 17.32 18.25 -2.18
N VAL A 144 16.68 17.31 -2.87
CA VAL A 144 17.18 16.74 -4.13
C VAL A 144 17.30 17.82 -5.21
N GLN A 145 16.29 18.67 -5.37
CA GLN A 145 16.32 19.76 -6.34
C GLN A 145 17.52 20.69 -6.11
N ARG A 146 17.76 21.11 -4.85
CA ARG A 146 18.85 22.02 -4.50
C ARG A 146 20.22 21.36 -4.64
N THR A 147 20.40 20.17 -4.08
CA THR A 147 21.70 19.48 -4.08
C THR A 147 22.12 19.04 -5.48
N MET A 148 21.19 18.58 -6.29
CA MET A 148 21.43 18.15 -7.66
C MET A 148 21.30 19.29 -8.69
N ARG A 149 20.98 20.50 -8.24
CA ARG A 149 20.80 21.72 -9.09
C ARG A 149 19.85 21.47 -10.28
N LYS A 150 18.81 20.67 -10.06
CA LYS A 150 17.85 20.31 -11.13
C LYS A 150 16.81 21.41 -11.35
N LYS A 151 16.48 21.61 -12.61
CA LYS A 151 15.33 22.41 -13.03
C LYS A 151 14.15 21.46 -13.36
N ILE A 152 12.93 21.93 -13.10
CA ILE A 152 11.71 21.20 -13.41
C ILE A 152 11.44 21.30 -14.93
N PRO A 153 10.99 20.20 -15.59
CA PRO A 153 10.65 18.89 -15.01
C PRO A 153 11.88 18.00 -14.78
N PHE A 154 11.86 17.21 -13.70
CA PHE A 154 12.83 16.13 -13.47
C PHE A 154 12.18 15.00 -12.69
N GLY A 155 12.79 13.81 -12.75
CA GLY A 155 12.32 12.63 -12.02
C GLY A 155 13.21 12.31 -10.84
N ILE A 156 12.60 11.81 -9.76
CA ILE A 156 13.31 11.23 -8.63
C ILE A 156 12.96 9.74 -8.57
N ALA A 157 13.98 8.91 -8.56
CA ALA A 157 13.88 7.46 -8.56
C ALA A 157 14.39 6.86 -7.26
N GLN A 158 13.71 5.84 -6.77
CA GLN A 158 14.13 5.08 -5.60
C GLN A 158 13.90 3.59 -5.82
N ILE A 159 14.85 2.78 -5.34
CA ILE A 159 14.66 1.36 -5.08
C ILE A 159 14.67 1.19 -3.57
N GLY A 160 13.59 0.68 -3.00
CA GLY A 160 13.52 0.54 -1.55
C GLY A 160 12.53 -0.52 -1.09
N LYS A 161 12.66 -0.95 0.17
CA LYS A 161 11.72 -1.86 0.80
C LYS A 161 10.49 -1.09 1.24
N SER A 162 9.30 -1.67 1.00
CA SER A 162 8.01 -1.25 1.55
C SER A 162 7.44 -2.36 2.43
N PHE A 163 6.64 -2.00 3.41
CA PHE A 163 6.16 -2.89 4.46
C PHE A 163 4.65 -2.74 4.61
N ARG A 164 3.93 -3.85 4.45
CA ARG A 164 2.49 -3.88 4.63
C ARG A 164 2.11 -5.04 5.53
N ASN A 165 1.28 -4.80 6.52
CA ASN A 165 0.73 -5.81 7.39
C ASN A 165 -0.44 -6.49 6.67
N GLU A 166 -0.12 -7.44 5.82
CA GLU A 166 -1.12 -8.14 4.99
C GLU A 166 -1.97 -9.10 5.82
N ILE A 167 -3.27 -9.17 5.53
CA ILE A 167 -4.22 -10.07 6.19
C ILE A 167 -3.87 -11.54 5.91
N THR A 168 -3.53 -11.83 4.65
CA THR A 168 -3.12 -13.16 4.17
C THR A 168 -1.78 -13.06 3.47
N PRO A 169 -0.66 -13.08 4.22
CA PRO A 169 0.66 -13.03 3.61
C PRO A 169 0.90 -14.31 2.78
N GLY A 170 1.32 -14.14 1.55
CA GLY A 170 1.72 -15.25 0.68
C GLY A 170 3.19 -15.62 0.86
N ASN A 171 3.59 -16.75 0.30
CA ASN A 171 4.95 -17.31 0.44
C ASN A 171 6.00 -16.65 -0.47
N PHE A 172 5.64 -15.67 -1.30
CA PHE A 172 6.53 -15.00 -2.23
C PHE A 172 6.66 -13.51 -1.97
N LYS A 173 7.75 -12.91 -2.48
CA LYS A 173 8.12 -11.48 -2.29
C LYS A 173 7.03 -10.45 -2.62
N PHE A 174 6.01 -10.83 -3.40
CA PHE A 174 4.91 -9.94 -3.78
C PHE A 174 3.75 -9.91 -2.77
N ARG A 175 3.71 -10.86 -1.83
CA ARG A 175 2.66 -10.97 -0.79
C ARG A 175 3.21 -11.24 0.61
N ALA A 176 4.52 -11.16 0.79
CA ALA A 176 5.09 -11.13 2.13
C ALA A 176 4.89 -9.72 2.70
N GLY A 177 4.78 -9.57 4.00
CA GLY A 177 4.58 -8.27 4.65
C GLY A 177 5.64 -7.21 4.35
N PHE A 178 6.57 -7.49 3.43
CA PHE A 178 7.48 -6.51 2.83
C PHE A 178 7.69 -6.81 1.34
N ALA A 179 7.82 -5.77 0.54
CA ALA A 179 8.15 -5.84 -0.88
C ALA A 179 9.26 -4.85 -1.22
N GLU A 180 9.97 -5.08 -2.33
CA GLU A 180 10.87 -4.08 -2.89
C GLU A 180 10.15 -3.31 -4.00
N GLU A 181 10.07 -2.01 -3.83
CA GLU A 181 9.51 -1.10 -4.83
C GLU A 181 10.60 -0.46 -5.67
N LEU A 182 10.38 -0.46 -6.99
CA LEU A 182 11.15 0.32 -7.96
C LEU A 182 10.21 1.43 -8.45
N LYS A 183 10.43 2.64 -7.99
CA LYS A 183 9.50 3.76 -8.24
C LYS A 183 10.23 4.98 -8.80
N ILE A 184 9.62 5.62 -9.80
CA ILE A 184 10.03 6.93 -10.32
C ILE A 184 8.84 7.87 -10.22
N HIS A 185 9.05 9.03 -9.60
CA HIS A 185 8.10 10.13 -9.64
C HIS A 185 8.63 11.22 -10.56
N LEU A 186 7.89 11.44 -11.65
CA LEU A 186 8.15 12.55 -12.56
C LEU A 186 7.44 13.80 -12.02
N LEU A 187 8.23 14.78 -11.62
CA LEU A 187 7.74 16.03 -11.05
C LEU A 187 7.61 17.06 -12.17
N LYS A 188 6.34 17.41 -12.46
CA LYS A 188 5.96 18.48 -13.40
C LYS A 188 5.16 19.52 -12.64
N PHE A 189 5.36 20.78 -12.96
CA PHE A 189 4.33 21.77 -12.62
C PHE A 189 3.15 21.60 -13.59
N PRO A 190 1.90 21.74 -13.12
CA PRO A 190 0.81 21.97 -14.04
C PRO A 190 1.19 23.22 -14.85
N CYS A 191 1.28 23.10 -16.18
CA CYS A 191 1.33 24.28 -17.01
C CYS A 191 0.07 25.08 -16.67
N ALA A 192 0.22 26.33 -16.26
CA ALA A 192 -0.89 27.25 -16.27
C ALA A 192 -1.40 27.27 -17.73
N GLU A 193 -2.59 26.76 -17.93
CA GLU A 193 -3.29 26.94 -19.21
C GLU A 193 -3.53 28.43 -19.34
N ASN A 194 -2.84 29.04 -20.34
CA ASN A 194 -3.11 30.40 -20.79
C ASN A 194 -4.43 30.44 -21.57
#